data_ccffd49317356654a4c8de88992f9e78
#
_entry.id   ccffd49317356654a4c8de88992f9e78
#
_cell.length_a   1.000
_cell.length_b   1.000
_cell.length_c   1.000
_cell.angle_alpha   90.00
_cell.angle_beta   90.00
_cell.angle_gamma   90.00
#
_symmetry.space_group_name_H-M   'P 1'
#
loop_
_entity.id
_entity.type
_entity.pdbx_description
1 polymer ?
#
loop_
_entity_poly.entity_id
_entity_poly.type
_entity_poly.pdbx_seq_one_letter_code
_entity_poly.pdbx_strand_id
1 'polypeptide(L)'
;MTKIKIDDINVGERVRADYGDISALATSIQRYGLLHPIVIDEKNNLIAGERRLKAHVKLGKKEIEVKRFSELSDIDKKEIELEENIQRKSLEWQELVLAKLSLHELRQTLYGTRTGHTGGEGWGLSDTALALDQSVGTASMDLQLARAIKNFPELRKEKTKSNAFKRYKQMESVLLRTELNRRRTRDVTPNIILGDAAIECKKWEDESFDFFITDPPYGQDLDKKSDKGKTVSGVTYEDDPYLIMELLRKVTKELYRALKPDRHMIIAFSMTHYIKLKQLLEDAGFHVDPTPLIWNKESGSTPSNGDFFPYAYEPAFWCMKGRRGLNSTACNMFTCKRVPVKHKYHPLERPQELLVAWVEAVSFPGEKGGDPFGGGGSLMEACITTGRECVIIEKDEANYSTIVSRYEELKKKMAEKKAEVKEV
;
A
#
# COMPACT_ATOMS: atom_id res chain seq x y z
N MET A 1 -2.13 35.13 31.41
CA MET A 1 -3.51 34.70 31.04
C MET A 1 -4.44 35.24 32.14
N THR A 2 -5.53 35.88 31.73
CA THR A 2 -6.48 36.51 32.68
C THR A 2 -7.50 35.45 33.08
N LYS A 3 -7.86 35.39 34.40
CA LYS A 3 -8.95 34.54 34.90
C LYS A 3 -10.17 35.42 35.15
N ILE A 4 -11.33 34.92 34.77
CA ILE A 4 -12.62 35.60 34.99
C ILE A 4 -13.56 34.62 35.69
N LYS A 5 -14.46 35.14 36.55
CA LYS A 5 -15.53 34.36 37.15
C LYS A 5 -16.46 33.84 36.06
N ILE A 6 -16.83 32.58 36.14
CA ILE A 6 -17.71 31.95 35.16
C ILE A 6 -19.08 32.68 35.07
N ASP A 7 -19.57 33.17 36.20
CA ASP A 7 -20.82 33.89 36.27
C ASP A 7 -20.82 35.27 35.59
N ASP A 8 -19.60 35.84 35.35
CA ASP A 8 -19.44 37.11 34.63
C ASP A 8 -19.36 36.94 33.10
N ILE A 9 -19.49 35.72 32.61
CA ILE A 9 -19.42 35.41 31.17
C ILE A 9 -20.82 35.29 30.58
N ASN A 10 -21.12 36.17 29.62
CA ASN A 10 -22.39 36.14 28.92
C ASN A 10 -22.35 35.11 27.75
N VAL A 11 -23.17 34.11 27.86
CA VAL A 11 -23.37 33.13 26.75
C VAL A 11 -24.65 33.51 26.03
N GLY A 12 -24.51 34.14 24.86
CA GLY A 12 -25.67 34.52 24.01
C GLY A 12 -26.46 33.32 23.50
N GLU A 13 -27.61 33.58 22.87
CA GLU A 13 -28.36 32.51 22.17
C GLU A 13 -27.48 31.81 21.14
N ARG A 14 -27.31 30.51 21.30
CA ARG A 14 -26.45 29.67 20.42
C ARG A 14 -27.26 28.54 19.79
N VAL A 15 -26.91 28.24 18.56
CA VAL A 15 -27.63 27.26 17.70
C VAL A 15 -27.32 25.82 18.09
N ARG A 16 -26.31 25.58 18.93
CA ARG A 16 -25.86 24.20 19.26
C ARG A 16 -26.75 23.58 20.34
N ALA A 17 -27.52 22.55 19.96
CA ALA A 17 -28.34 21.77 20.87
C ALA A 17 -27.62 20.59 21.53
N ASP A 18 -26.58 20.04 20.84
CA ASP A 18 -25.79 18.90 21.32
C ASP A 18 -24.31 19.29 21.44
N TYR A 19 -23.73 19.07 22.62
CA TYR A 19 -22.33 19.41 22.95
C TYR A 19 -21.42 18.18 23.01
N GLY A 20 -21.93 17.00 22.64
CA GLY A 20 -21.19 15.74 22.75
C GLY A 20 -20.84 15.39 24.20
N ASP A 21 -19.84 14.52 24.40
CA ASP A 21 -19.44 14.07 25.75
C ASP A 21 -18.64 15.14 26.51
N ILE A 22 -19.37 15.98 27.25
CA ILE A 22 -18.78 16.97 28.18
C ILE A 22 -18.07 16.30 29.36
N SER A 23 -18.46 15.06 29.73
CA SER A 23 -17.84 14.36 30.87
C SER A 23 -16.43 13.93 30.55
N ALA A 24 -16.19 13.39 29.37
CA ALA A 24 -14.85 13.05 28.91
C ALA A 24 -13.93 14.28 28.83
N LEU A 25 -14.46 15.41 28.33
CA LEU A 25 -13.73 16.67 28.30
C LEU A 25 -13.42 17.21 29.69
N ALA A 26 -14.38 17.14 30.62
CA ALA A 26 -14.19 17.55 32.01
C ALA A 26 -13.10 16.71 32.69
N THR A 27 -13.10 15.40 32.51
CA THR A 27 -12.06 14.50 33.04
C THR A 27 -10.67 14.86 32.46
N SER A 28 -10.59 15.16 31.19
CA SER A 28 -9.36 15.60 30.52
C SER A 28 -8.86 16.93 31.12
N ILE A 29 -9.76 17.90 31.29
CA ILE A 29 -9.42 19.21 31.89
C ILE A 29 -9.01 19.07 33.35
N GLN A 30 -9.61 18.15 34.09
CA GLN A 30 -9.23 17.87 35.47
C GLN A 30 -7.82 17.31 35.59
N ARG A 31 -7.43 16.46 34.62
CA ARG A 31 -6.14 15.76 34.63
C ARG A 31 -4.99 16.62 34.07
N TYR A 32 -5.23 17.36 33.01
CA TYR A 32 -4.18 18.06 32.25
C TYR A 32 -4.29 19.59 32.28
N GLY A 33 -5.32 20.14 32.96
CA GLY A 33 -5.60 21.56 32.91
C GLY A 33 -6.33 22.01 31.64
N LEU A 34 -6.60 23.31 31.55
CA LEU A 34 -7.21 23.91 30.36
C LEU A 34 -6.09 24.28 29.37
N LEU A 35 -5.87 23.41 28.38
CA LEU A 35 -4.79 23.61 27.39
C LEU A 35 -4.98 24.85 26.53
N HIS A 36 -6.22 25.22 26.25
CA HIS A 36 -6.57 26.40 25.47
C HIS A 36 -7.64 27.23 26.20
N PRO A 37 -7.37 28.52 26.52
CA PRO A 37 -8.34 29.40 27.16
C PRO A 37 -9.60 29.58 26.31
N ILE A 38 -10.72 29.94 26.90
CA ILE A 38 -11.90 30.38 26.15
C ILE A 38 -11.67 31.81 25.65
N VAL A 39 -12.40 32.17 24.58
CA VAL A 39 -12.27 33.53 24.00
C VAL A 39 -13.55 34.31 24.27
N ILE A 40 -13.40 35.52 24.77
CA ILE A 40 -14.45 36.48 25.07
C ILE A 40 -14.18 37.83 24.40
N ASP A 41 -15.23 38.60 24.18
CA ASP A 41 -15.09 40.00 23.77
C ASP A 41 -14.82 40.95 24.97
N GLU A 42 -14.77 42.25 24.70
CA GLU A 42 -14.52 43.29 25.69
C GLU A 42 -15.68 43.44 26.70
N LYS A 43 -16.87 42.93 26.40
CA LYS A 43 -18.06 42.94 27.25
C LYS A 43 -18.30 41.57 27.92
N ASN A 44 -17.30 40.70 27.93
CA ASN A 44 -17.35 39.34 28.45
C ASN A 44 -18.36 38.43 27.73
N ASN A 45 -18.76 38.71 26.50
CA ASN A 45 -19.56 37.79 25.72
C ASN A 45 -18.65 36.67 25.20
N LEU A 46 -19.09 35.41 25.35
CA LEU A 46 -18.35 34.28 24.90
C LEU A 46 -18.31 34.24 23.34
N ILE A 47 -17.12 34.29 22.76
CA ILE A 47 -16.90 34.14 21.33
C ILE A 47 -16.65 32.67 20.97
N ALA A 48 -15.71 31.99 21.68
CA ALA A 48 -15.38 30.60 21.41
C ALA A 48 -15.05 29.85 22.70
N GLY A 49 -15.33 28.52 22.69
CA GLY A 49 -14.96 27.62 23.79
C GLY A 49 -16.11 27.20 24.71
N GLU A 50 -17.37 27.23 24.27
CA GLU A 50 -18.54 26.91 25.09
C GLU A 50 -18.45 25.48 25.72
N ARG A 51 -17.97 24.47 25.02
CA ARG A 51 -17.75 23.12 25.60
C ARG A 51 -16.79 23.15 26.78
N ARG A 52 -15.71 23.95 26.68
CA ARG A 52 -14.71 24.12 27.75
C ARG A 52 -15.31 24.87 28.95
N LEU A 53 -16.13 25.88 28.70
CA LEU A 53 -16.89 26.57 29.73
C LEU A 53 -17.83 25.62 30.46
N LYS A 54 -18.65 24.86 29.73
CA LYS A 54 -19.57 23.83 30.31
C LYS A 54 -18.82 22.75 31.10
N ALA A 55 -17.66 22.30 30.61
CA ALA A 55 -16.83 21.36 31.34
C ALA A 55 -16.31 21.96 32.67
N HIS A 56 -15.92 23.24 32.70
CA HIS A 56 -15.53 23.96 33.97
C HIS A 56 -16.70 24.08 34.92
N VAL A 57 -17.89 24.44 34.46
CA VAL A 57 -19.12 24.44 35.23
C VAL A 57 -19.38 23.08 35.86
N LYS A 58 -19.27 22.01 35.05
CA LYS A 58 -19.47 20.62 35.52
C LYS A 58 -18.44 20.21 36.57
N LEU A 59 -17.22 20.72 36.52
CA LEU A 59 -16.15 20.52 37.52
C LEU A 59 -16.34 21.36 38.76
N GLY A 60 -17.40 22.19 38.86
CA GLY A 60 -17.62 23.10 39.99
C GLY A 60 -16.59 24.20 40.12
N LYS A 61 -15.83 24.53 39.09
CA LYS A 61 -14.85 25.63 39.11
C LYS A 61 -15.59 26.96 39.05
N LYS A 62 -15.10 27.95 39.80
CA LYS A 62 -15.68 29.29 39.85
C LYS A 62 -15.06 30.27 38.86
N GLU A 63 -13.86 29.96 38.37
CA GLU A 63 -13.11 30.78 37.44
C GLU A 63 -12.59 29.95 36.28
N ILE A 64 -12.41 30.62 35.14
CA ILE A 64 -11.85 30.01 33.91
C ILE A 64 -10.85 30.98 33.28
N GLU A 65 -9.81 30.42 32.66
CA GLU A 65 -8.85 31.18 31.88
C GLU A 65 -9.46 31.66 30.59
N VAL A 66 -9.28 32.96 30.31
CA VAL A 66 -9.81 33.61 29.12
C VAL A 66 -8.72 34.35 28.36
N LYS A 67 -8.95 34.54 27.07
CA LYS A 67 -8.20 35.43 26.19
C LYS A 67 -9.19 36.38 25.52
N ARG A 68 -8.85 37.69 25.50
CA ARG A 68 -9.73 38.67 24.83
C ARG A 68 -9.54 38.62 23.31
N PHE A 69 -10.59 38.81 22.57
CA PHE A 69 -10.56 38.74 21.10
C PHE A 69 -9.63 39.79 20.50
N SER A 70 -9.54 40.97 21.11
CA SER A 70 -8.61 42.06 20.72
C SER A 70 -7.14 41.67 20.87
N GLU A 71 -6.82 40.79 21.83
CA GLU A 71 -5.44 40.34 22.14
C GLU A 71 -4.99 39.18 21.22
N LEU A 72 -5.87 38.66 20.34
CA LEU A 72 -5.58 37.55 19.45
C LEU A 72 -4.77 38.02 18.24
N SER A 73 -3.85 37.15 17.80
CA SER A 73 -3.19 37.32 16.51
C SER A 73 -4.21 37.16 15.37
N ASP A 74 -3.89 37.66 14.19
CA ASP A 74 -4.75 37.49 13.03
C ASP A 74 -4.96 36.01 12.65
N ILE A 75 -3.98 35.17 12.96
CA ILE A 75 -4.06 33.72 12.76
C ILE A 75 -5.05 33.08 13.72
N ASP A 76 -5.00 33.45 15.03
CA ASP A 76 -5.96 32.93 16.03
C ASP A 76 -7.39 33.38 15.70
N LYS A 77 -7.56 34.63 15.24
CA LYS A 77 -8.86 35.14 14.76
C LYS A 77 -9.40 34.32 13.57
N LYS A 78 -8.51 33.98 12.63
CA LYS A 78 -8.87 33.17 11.47
C LYS A 78 -9.26 31.75 11.86
N GLU A 79 -8.58 31.15 12.83
CA GLU A 79 -8.94 29.83 13.35
C GLU A 79 -10.35 29.84 13.98
N ILE A 80 -10.66 30.85 14.81
CA ILE A 80 -11.97 31.02 15.45
C ILE A 80 -13.07 31.21 14.38
N GLU A 81 -12.82 32.06 13.38
CA GLU A 81 -13.75 32.27 12.25
C GLU A 81 -14.06 30.96 11.52
N LEU A 82 -13.04 30.16 11.25
CA LEU A 82 -13.21 28.86 10.59
C LEU A 82 -13.99 27.86 11.46
N GLU A 83 -13.69 27.80 12.77
CA GLU A 83 -14.43 26.97 13.71
C GLU A 83 -15.91 27.37 13.81
N GLU A 84 -16.19 28.66 13.89
CA GLU A 84 -17.56 29.19 13.91
C GLU A 84 -18.31 28.84 12.62
N ASN A 85 -17.68 29.08 11.48
CA ASN A 85 -18.26 28.78 10.17
C ASN A 85 -18.60 27.30 10.01
N ILE A 86 -17.71 26.39 10.46
CA ILE A 86 -17.95 24.93 10.44
C ILE A 86 -19.15 24.55 11.31
N GLN A 87 -19.42 25.29 12.38
CA GLN A 87 -20.53 25.01 13.30
C GLN A 87 -21.88 25.57 12.83
N ARG A 88 -21.90 26.46 11.83
CA ARG A 88 -23.14 27.02 11.28
C ARG A 88 -23.93 25.95 10.51
N LYS A 89 -25.21 25.80 10.89
CA LYS A 89 -26.11 24.83 10.21
C LYS A 89 -26.48 25.19 8.77
N SER A 90 -26.14 26.40 8.31
CA SER A 90 -26.55 26.94 7.01
C SER A 90 -25.52 26.79 5.90
N LEU A 91 -24.35 26.18 6.19
CA LEU A 91 -23.36 25.94 5.13
C LEU A 91 -23.76 24.77 4.23
N GLU A 92 -23.65 24.99 2.93
CA GLU A 92 -23.73 23.90 1.98
C GLU A 92 -22.56 22.93 2.19
N TRP A 93 -22.76 21.65 1.87
CA TRP A 93 -21.77 20.61 2.12
C TRP A 93 -20.38 20.93 1.48
N GLN A 94 -20.36 21.61 0.34
CA GLN A 94 -19.13 22.02 -0.36
C GLN A 94 -18.33 23.02 0.46
N GLU A 95 -19.01 24.03 1.00
CA GLU A 95 -18.41 25.07 1.84
C GLU A 95 -17.89 24.46 3.14
N LEU A 96 -18.67 23.55 3.72
CA LEU A 96 -18.31 22.86 4.95
C LEU A 96 -17.02 22.04 4.81
N VAL A 97 -16.86 21.24 3.75
CA VAL A 97 -15.64 20.43 3.56
C VAL A 97 -14.42 21.32 3.25
N LEU A 98 -14.61 22.43 2.52
CA LEU A 98 -13.53 23.39 2.24
C LEU A 98 -13.09 24.13 3.51
N ALA A 99 -14.03 24.55 4.37
CA ALA A 99 -13.73 25.17 5.66
C ALA A 99 -12.95 24.22 6.58
N LYS A 100 -13.33 22.93 6.63
CA LYS A 100 -12.61 21.90 7.37
C LYS A 100 -11.18 21.69 6.86
N LEU A 101 -10.97 21.70 5.55
CA LEU A 101 -9.64 21.61 4.96
C LEU A 101 -8.80 22.82 5.35
N SER A 102 -9.35 24.04 5.24
CA SER A 102 -8.67 25.28 5.62
C SER A 102 -8.27 25.29 7.08
N LEU A 103 -9.13 24.81 7.98
CA LEU A 103 -8.81 24.67 9.42
C LEU A 103 -7.70 23.63 9.63
N HIS A 104 -7.74 22.49 8.96
CA HIS A 104 -6.70 21.46 9.05
C HIS A 104 -5.34 21.97 8.58
N GLU A 105 -5.28 22.63 7.42
CA GLU A 105 -4.06 23.21 6.84
C GLU A 105 -3.50 24.35 7.72
N LEU A 106 -4.36 25.22 8.28
CA LEU A 106 -3.98 26.27 9.21
C LEU A 106 -3.30 25.70 10.46
N ARG A 107 -3.90 24.65 11.06
CA ARG A 107 -3.34 24.00 12.24
C ARG A 107 -2.04 23.25 11.96
N GLN A 108 -1.89 22.67 10.80
CA GLN A 108 -0.60 22.10 10.37
C GLN A 108 0.48 23.18 10.23
N THR A 109 0.12 24.36 9.79
CA THR A 109 1.04 25.49 9.71
C THR A 109 1.46 25.98 11.11
N LEU A 110 0.53 26.01 12.07
CA LEU A 110 0.77 26.46 13.44
C LEU A 110 1.55 25.46 14.30
N TYR A 111 1.22 24.18 14.19
CA TYR A 111 1.72 23.13 15.10
C TYR A 111 2.68 22.14 14.42
N GLY A 112 2.97 22.32 13.13
CA GLY A 112 3.72 21.37 12.32
C GLY A 112 2.84 20.24 11.79
N THR A 113 3.31 19.53 10.77
CA THR A 113 2.60 18.40 10.16
C THR A 113 2.99 17.09 10.81
N ARG A 114 2.00 16.31 11.28
CA ARG A 114 2.20 14.95 11.76
C ARG A 114 1.73 13.94 10.70
N THR A 115 2.64 13.06 10.25
CA THR A 115 2.41 12.07 9.18
C THR A 115 2.09 10.66 9.68
N GLY A 116 2.12 10.39 10.99
CA GLY A 116 1.86 9.07 11.59
C GLY A 116 0.51 8.95 12.30
N HIS A 117 0.07 7.71 12.56
CA HIS A 117 -1.19 7.44 13.26
C HIS A 117 -1.12 7.53 14.78
N THR A 118 0.06 7.43 15.38
CA THR A 118 0.25 7.43 16.85
C THR A 118 1.51 8.16 17.26
N GLY A 119 1.35 9.14 18.15
CA GLY A 119 2.42 9.75 18.98
C GLY A 119 3.53 10.47 18.20
N GLY A 120 3.48 11.78 18.15
CA GLY A 120 4.51 12.66 17.59
C GLY A 120 4.07 14.10 17.71
N GLU A 121 5.03 15.05 17.65
CA GLU A 121 4.73 16.47 17.59
C GLU A 121 4.04 16.83 16.27
N GLY A 122 3.13 17.80 16.30
CA GLY A 122 2.43 18.31 15.13
C GLY A 122 0.96 17.92 15.05
N TRP A 123 0.28 18.47 14.04
CA TRP A 123 -1.16 18.30 13.78
C TRP A 123 -1.42 17.27 12.68
N GLY A 124 -2.20 16.26 13.00
CA GLY A 124 -2.57 15.17 12.07
C GLY A 124 -4.07 15.04 11.86
N LEU A 125 -4.46 14.01 11.11
CA LEU A 125 -5.86 13.73 10.79
C LEU A 125 -6.69 13.40 12.03
N SER A 126 -6.14 12.67 13.00
CA SER A 126 -6.80 12.31 14.25
C SER A 126 -7.12 13.52 15.11
N ASP A 127 -6.24 14.53 15.12
CA ASP A 127 -6.45 15.77 15.87
C ASP A 127 -7.56 16.61 15.25
N THR A 128 -7.61 16.64 13.93
CA THR A 128 -8.71 17.31 13.20
C THR A 128 -10.04 16.61 13.45
N ALA A 129 -10.06 15.27 13.43
CA ALA A 129 -11.27 14.50 13.72
C ALA A 129 -11.78 14.78 15.15
N LEU A 130 -10.88 14.77 16.12
CA LEU A 130 -11.20 15.10 17.53
C LEU A 130 -11.71 16.53 17.68
N ALA A 131 -11.05 17.50 17.05
CA ALA A 131 -11.44 18.92 17.14
C ALA A 131 -12.82 19.19 16.53
N LEU A 132 -13.17 18.44 15.48
CA LEU A 132 -14.45 18.58 14.79
C LEU A 132 -15.54 17.65 15.33
N ASP A 133 -15.27 16.88 16.38
CA ASP A 133 -16.19 15.94 17.01
C ASP A 133 -16.77 14.91 16.01
N GLN A 134 -15.88 14.32 15.23
CA GLN A 134 -16.23 13.34 14.18
C GLN A 134 -15.26 12.16 14.14
N SER A 135 -15.64 11.07 13.48
CA SER A 135 -14.75 9.93 13.29
C SER A 135 -13.56 10.29 12.38
N VAL A 136 -12.42 9.63 12.57
CA VAL A 136 -11.24 9.79 11.71
C VAL A 136 -11.58 9.46 10.24
N GLY A 137 -12.44 8.45 10.01
CA GLY A 137 -12.92 8.11 8.67
C GLY A 137 -13.71 9.24 8.01
N THR A 138 -14.61 9.90 8.76
CA THR A 138 -15.38 11.06 8.27
C THR A 138 -14.45 12.25 7.97
N ALA A 139 -13.50 12.55 8.87
CA ALA A 139 -12.53 13.61 8.65
C ALA A 139 -11.67 13.34 7.41
N SER A 140 -11.20 12.10 7.24
CA SER A 140 -10.44 11.70 6.05
C SER A 140 -11.22 11.90 4.76
N MET A 141 -12.49 11.45 4.73
CA MET A 141 -13.37 11.63 3.58
C MET A 141 -13.59 13.12 3.25
N ASP A 142 -13.86 13.94 4.27
CA ASP A 142 -14.10 15.37 4.10
C ASP A 142 -12.87 16.08 3.53
N LEU A 143 -11.67 15.81 4.07
CA LEU A 143 -10.43 16.40 3.58
C LEU A 143 -10.05 15.93 2.17
N GLN A 144 -10.24 14.63 1.87
CA GLN A 144 -10.03 14.11 0.51
C GLN A 144 -10.96 14.78 -0.49
N LEU A 145 -12.25 14.88 -0.16
CA LEU A 145 -13.24 15.52 -1.02
C LEU A 145 -12.97 17.02 -1.22
N ALA A 146 -12.57 17.73 -0.17
CA ALA A 146 -12.21 19.13 -0.26
C ALA A 146 -10.99 19.36 -1.19
N ARG A 147 -9.97 18.52 -1.11
CA ARG A 147 -8.83 18.55 -2.05
C ARG A 147 -9.26 18.20 -3.47
N ALA A 148 -10.14 17.20 -3.62
CA ALA A 148 -10.69 16.83 -4.91
C ALA A 148 -11.47 17.96 -5.56
N ILE A 149 -12.28 18.71 -4.83
CA ILE A 149 -13.03 19.87 -5.33
C ILE A 149 -12.12 20.99 -5.85
N LYS A 150 -10.93 21.17 -5.26
CA LYS A 150 -9.94 22.15 -5.78
C LYS A 150 -9.46 21.77 -7.18
N ASN A 151 -9.31 20.45 -7.47
CA ASN A 151 -8.80 19.93 -8.74
C ASN A 151 -9.93 19.62 -9.75
N PHE A 152 -11.12 19.29 -9.27
CA PHE A 152 -12.30 18.90 -10.05
C PHE A 152 -13.52 19.71 -9.60
N PRO A 153 -13.66 20.99 -10.04
CA PRO A 153 -14.73 21.87 -9.59
C PRO A 153 -16.15 21.37 -9.88
N GLU A 154 -16.30 20.50 -10.89
CA GLU A 154 -17.58 19.88 -11.24
C GLU A 154 -18.18 19.02 -10.13
N LEU A 155 -17.39 18.53 -9.17
CA LEU A 155 -17.87 17.81 -8.00
C LEU A 155 -18.80 18.65 -7.12
N ARG A 156 -18.70 19.98 -7.19
CA ARG A 156 -19.60 20.91 -6.47
C ARG A 156 -21.06 20.81 -6.91
N LYS A 157 -21.31 20.31 -8.12
CA LYS A 157 -22.66 20.18 -8.68
C LYS A 157 -23.45 19.00 -8.09
N GLU A 158 -22.78 18.12 -7.34
CA GLU A 158 -23.43 16.98 -6.74
C GLU A 158 -24.35 17.40 -5.59
N LYS A 159 -25.54 16.80 -5.54
CA LYS A 159 -26.58 17.15 -4.54
C LYS A 159 -26.16 16.83 -3.10
N THR A 160 -25.33 15.83 -2.90
CA THR A 160 -24.91 15.41 -1.57
C THR A 160 -23.39 15.14 -1.53
N LYS A 161 -22.81 15.31 -0.35
CA LYS A 161 -21.40 14.99 -0.08
C LYS A 161 -21.07 13.52 -0.43
N SER A 162 -21.98 12.59 -0.10
CA SER A 162 -21.79 11.18 -0.40
C SER A 162 -21.72 10.89 -1.89
N ASN A 163 -22.60 11.52 -2.70
CA ASN A 163 -22.56 11.39 -4.16
C ASN A 163 -21.29 11.99 -4.74
N ALA A 164 -20.87 13.15 -4.26
CA ALA A 164 -19.64 13.79 -4.68
C ALA A 164 -18.41 12.92 -4.39
N PHE A 165 -18.34 12.32 -3.21
CA PHE A 165 -17.23 11.41 -2.84
C PHE A 165 -17.22 10.14 -3.69
N LYS A 166 -18.39 9.54 -3.94
CA LYS A 166 -18.52 8.37 -4.83
C LYS A 166 -18.05 8.71 -6.25
N ARG A 167 -18.49 9.86 -6.78
CA ARG A 167 -18.08 10.34 -8.10
C ARG A 167 -16.57 10.61 -8.17
N TYR A 168 -16.00 11.25 -7.15
CA TYR A 168 -14.56 11.45 -7.03
C TYR A 168 -13.79 10.12 -7.09
N LYS A 169 -14.23 9.11 -6.34
CA LYS A 169 -13.57 7.78 -6.36
C LYS A 169 -13.69 7.09 -7.73
N GLN A 170 -14.80 7.27 -8.43
CA GLN A 170 -14.92 6.79 -9.82
C GLN A 170 -13.95 7.50 -10.76
N MET A 171 -13.85 8.83 -10.69
CA MET A 171 -12.92 9.63 -11.50
C MET A 171 -11.45 9.25 -11.19
N GLU A 172 -11.08 9.13 -9.93
CA GLU A 172 -9.75 8.68 -9.49
C GLU A 172 -9.42 7.30 -10.07
N SER A 173 -10.36 6.35 -10.01
CA SER A 173 -10.20 5.01 -10.59
C SER A 173 -10.02 5.04 -12.11
N VAL A 174 -10.79 5.89 -12.83
CA VAL A 174 -10.65 6.04 -14.28
C VAL A 174 -9.31 6.65 -14.66
N LEU A 175 -8.89 7.72 -13.99
CA LEU A 175 -7.59 8.36 -14.22
C LEU A 175 -6.44 7.38 -13.95
N LEU A 176 -6.51 6.63 -12.84
CA LEU A 176 -5.51 5.61 -12.54
C LEU A 176 -5.46 4.54 -13.64
N ARG A 177 -6.60 4.02 -14.07
CA ARG A 177 -6.68 3.03 -15.17
C ARG A 177 -6.12 3.58 -16.48
N THR A 178 -6.42 4.83 -16.82
CA THR A 178 -5.90 5.47 -18.02
C THR A 178 -4.38 5.61 -17.96
N GLU A 179 -3.84 6.08 -16.84
CA GLU A 179 -2.40 6.21 -16.66
C GLU A 179 -1.71 4.83 -16.64
N LEU A 180 -2.30 3.82 -16.00
CA LEU A 180 -1.80 2.44 -16.01
C LEU A 180 -1.80 1.88 -17.45
N ASN A 181 -2.86 2.10 -18.22
CA ASN A 181 -2.91 1.66 -19.61
C ASN A 181 -1.85 2.39 -20.47
N ARG A 182 -1.66 3.70 -20.27
CA ARG A 182 -0.61 4.46 -20.96
C ARG A 182 0.79 3.93 -20.67
N ARG A 183 1.06 3.51 -19.42
CA ARG A 183 2.35 2.90 -19.04
C ARG A 183 2.51 1.50 -19.59
N ARG A 184 1.43 0.68 -19.66
CA ARG A 184 1.44 -0.66 -20.26
C ARG A 184 1.80 -0.68 -21.74
N THR A 185 1.58 0.43 -22.46
CA THR A 185 1.91 0.55 -23.89
C THR A 185 3.36 0.95 -24.18
N ARG A 186 4.19 1.16 -23.15
CA ARG A 186 5.61 1.43 -23.33
C ARG A 186 6.32 0.19 -23.87
N ASP A 187 7.25 0.41 -24.80
CA ASP A 187 8.19 -0.64 -25.20
C ASP A 187 9.18 -0.86 -24.06
N VAL A 188 9.11 -2.04 -23.46
CA VAL A 188 9.98 -2.46 -22.38
C VAL A 188 10.99 -3.45 -22.94
N THR A 189 12.28 -3.18 -22.75
CA THR A 189 13.37 -4.10 -23.10
C THR A 189 13.87 -4.72 -21.81
N PRO A 190 13.75 -6.05 -21.62
CA PRO A 190 14.26 -6.72 -20.44
C PRO A 190 15.78 -6.78 -20.46
N ASN A 191 16.40 -6.76 -19.28
CA ASN A 191 17.81 -7.09 -19.12
C ASN A 191 17.95 -8.57 -18.78
N ILE A 192 18.41 -9.39 -19.72
CA ILE A 192 18.59 -10.84 -19.57
C ILE A 192 20.09 -11.11 -19.42
N ILE A 193 20.48 -11.70 -18.30
CA ILE A 193 21.89 -11.91 -17.92
C ILE A 193 22.17 -13.42 -17.83
N LEU A 194 23.14 -13.90 -18.60
CA LEU A 194 23.70 -15.23 -18.42
C LEU A 194 24.73 -15.20 -17.28
N GLY A 195 24.44 -15.86 -16.16
CA GLY A 195 25.35 -15.83 -15.02
C GLY A 195 24.80 -16.50 -13.77
N ASP A 196 25.66 -16.60 -12.75
CA ASP A 196 25.31 -17.14 -11.45
C ASP A 196 24.66 -16.06 -10.58
N ALA A 197 23.46 -16.34 -10.06
CA ALA A 197 22.69 -15.41 -9.23
C ALA A 197 23.50 -14.87 -8.03
N ALA A 198 24.31 -15.71 -7.36
CA ALA A 198 25.13 -15.30 -6.21
C ALA A 198 26.26 -14.32 -6.59
N ILE A 199 26.61 -14.23 -7.87
CA ILE A 199 27.61 -13.31 -8.40
C ILE A 199 26.94 -12.06 -8.98
N GLU A 200 25.93 -12.26 -9.83
CA GLU A 200 25.31 -11.18 -10.59
C GLU A 200 24.48 -10.24 -9.70
N CYS A 201 23.77 -10.77 -8.68
CA CYS A 201 23.01 -9.93 -7.75
C CYS A 201 23.89 -8.94 -6.96
N LYS A 202 25.15 -9.24 -6.72
CA LYS A 202 26.10 -8.33 -6.06
C LYS A 202 26.42 -7.08 -6.85
N LYS A 203 26.25 -7.13 -8.18
CA LYS A 203 26.49 -6.01 -9.08
C LYS A 203 25.34 -5.02 -9.12
N TRP A 204 24.18 -5.38 -8.56
CA TRP A 204 23.04 -4.49 -8.49
C TRP A 204 23.29 -3.36 -7.49
N GLU A 205 22.81 -2.18 -7.83
CA GLU A 205 22.83 -1.02 -6.93
C GLU A 205 21.84 -1.20 -5.78
N ASP A 206 22.13 -0.58 -4.65
CA ASP A 206 21.23 -0.54 -3.51
C ASP A 206 19.90 0.13 -3.92
N GLU A 207 18.78 -0.42 -3.42
CA GLU A 207 17.47 0.17 -3.60
C GLU A 207 17.11 0.50 -5.06
N SER A 208 17.54 -0.36 -6.00
CA SER A 208 17.35 -0.16 -7.44
C SER A 208 16.17 -0.91 -8.04
N PHE A 209 15.52 -1.83 -7.27
CA PHE A 209 14.37 -2.62 -7.70
C PHE A 209 13.11 -2.25 -6.93
N ASP A 210 11.97 -2.30 -7.63
CA ASP A 210 10.65 -2.05 -7.04
C ASP A 210 9.97 -3.33 -6.56
N PHE A 211 10.32 -4.49 -7.11
CA PHE A 211 9.81 -5.78 -6.66
C PHE A 211 10.69 -6.95 -7.11
N PHE A 212 10.55 -8.07 -6.42
CA PHE A 212 11.07 -9.36 -6.86
C PHE A 212 9.96 -10.40 -6.90
N ILE A 213 9.94 -11.23 -7.95
CA ILE A 213 9.14 -12.45 -8.00
C ILE A 213 10.07 -13.54 -8.53
N THR A 214 10.27 -14.60 -7.75
CA THR A 214 11.30 -15.58 -8.08
C THR A 214 10.92 -16.99 -7.65
N ASP A 215 11.44 -17.96 -8.37
CA ASP A 215 11.22 -19.39 -8.17
C ASP A 215 12.57 -20.13 -8.11
N PRO A 216 13.25 -20.12 -6.95
CA PRO A 216 14.56 -20.74 -6.82
C PRO A 216 14.49 -22.28 -6.90
N PRO A 217 15.61 -22.96 -7.21
CA PRO A 217 15.68 -24.41 -7.11
C PRO A 217 15.39 -24.89 -5.68
N TYR A 218 14.69 -26.03 -5.55
CA TYR A 218 14.22 -26.52 -4.23
C TYR A 218 15.08 -27.60 -3.62
N GLY A 219 16.10 -28.11 -4.32
CA GLY A 219 16.92 -29.23 -3.83
C GLY A 219 16.12 -30.51 -3.61
N GLN A 220 15.13 -30.75 -4.43
CA GLN A 220 14.39 -31.99 -4.42
C GLN A 220 15.02 -32.92 -5.45
N ASP A 221 15.60 -34.02 -4.99
CA ASP A 221 16.06 -35.15 -5.81
C ASP A 221 14.87 -35.73 -6.62
N LEU A 222 14.46 -35.06 -7.69
CA LEU A 222 13.41 -35.54 -8.57
C LEU A 222 13.82 -36.86 -9.27
N ASP A 223 15.11 -37.11 -9.40
CA ASP A 223 15.66 -38.31 -10.05
C ASP A 223 15.65 -39.57 -9.18
N LYS A 224 15.63 -39.42 -7.84
CA LYS A 224 15.64 -40.61 -6.94
C LYS A 224 14.30 -41.31 -6.76
N LYS A 225 13.19 -40.77 -7.26
CA LYS A 225 11.85 -41.34 -7.11
C LYS A 225 11.30 -42.05 -8.35
N SER A 226 12.02 -42.12 -9.46
CA SER A 226 11.59 -42.93 -10.61
C SER A 226 12.33 -44.25 -10.66
N ASP A 227 11.78 -45.24 -10.01
CA ASP A 227 12.20 -46.67 -10.06
C ASP A 227 12.07 -47.31 -11.47
N LYS A 228 11.92 -46.52 -12.49
CA LYS A 228 11.74 -46.96 -13.90
C LYS A 228 12.57 -46.14 -14.89
N GLY A 229 13.86 -45.96 -14.68
CA GLY A 229 14.85 -45.74 -15.75
C GLY A 229 14.51 -44.73 -16.88
N LYS A 230 13.61 -43.76 -16.65
CA LYS A 230 13.31 -42.68 -17.59
C LYS A 230 13.60 -41.36 -16.88
N THR A 231 14.77 -40.82 -17.17
CA THR A 231 15.10 -39.41 -16.92
C THR A 231 14.03 -38.55 -17.57
N VAL A 232 13.17 -37.97 -16.71
CA VAL A 232 12.26 -36.89 -17.12
C VAL A 232 13.03 -35.60 -16.99
N SER A 233 13.54 -35.13 -18.10
CA SER A 233 14.33 -33.89 -18.31
C SER A 233 15.80 -33.96 -17.90
N GLY A 234 16.69 -33.72 -18.86
CA GLY A 234 18.15 -33.59 -18.70
C GLY A 234 18.57 -32.30 -17.99
N VAL A 235 18.00 -32.03 -16.81
CA VAL A 235 18.35 -30.90 -15.97
C VAL A 235 19.12 -31.48 -14.78
N THR A 236 20.44 -31.48 -14.88
CA THR A 236 21.37 -31.73 -13.78
C THR A 236 21.47 -30.44 -12.95
N TYR A 237 20.52 -30.19 -12.07
CA TYR A 237 20.78 -29.30 -10.93
C TYR A 237 21.59 -30.12 -9.90
N GLU A 238 22.63 -29.52 -9.33
CA GLU A 238 23.22 -30.00 -8.09
C GLU A 238 22.16 -29.85 -6.99
N ASP A 239 21.31 -30.86 -6.82
CA ASP A 239 20.14 -30.87 -5.92
C ASP A 239 20.51 -31.14 -4.47
N ASP A 240 21.70 -30.72 -4.02
CA ASP A 240 22.04 -30.80 -2.61
C ASP A 240 21.28 -29.71 -1.83
N PRO A 241 20.35 -30.07 -0.94
CA PRO A 241 19.58 -29.11 -0.15
C PRO A 241 20.43 -28.14 0.67
N TYR A 242 21.64 -28.56 1.08
CA TYR A 242 22.55 -27.70 1.82
C TYR A 242 23.14 -26.61 0.91
N LEU A 243 23.62 -26.98 -0.27
CA LEU A 243 24.18 -26.03 -1.24
C LEU A 243 23.15 -25.02 -1.70
N ILE A 244 21.91 -25.44 -1.86
CA ILE A 244 20.80 -24.54 -2.21
C ILE A 244 20.49 -23.55 -1.08
N MET A 245 20.46 -23.98 0.18
CA MET A 245 20.27 -23.05 1.29
C MET A 245 21.41 -22.04 1.42
N GLU A 246 22.65 -22.43 1.13
CA GLU A 246 23.80 -21.52 1.10
C GLU A 246 23.71 -20.53 -0.09
N LEU A 247 23.26 -20.98 -1.24
CA LEU A 247 22.97 -20.11 -2.39
C LEU A 247 21.89 -19.09 -2.01
N LEU A 248 20.76 -19.55 -1.49
CA LEU A 248 19.64 -18.67 -1.09
C LEU A 248 20.06 -17.68 -0.01
N ARG A 249 20.91 -18.06 0.94
CA ARG A 249 21.43 -17.16 1.96
C ARG A 249 22.22 -15.99 1.35
N LYS A 250 23.00 -16.25 0.30
CA LYS A 250 23.76 -15.21 -0.40
C LYS A 250 22.83 -14.32 -1.22
N VAL A 251 21.95 -14.94 -2.01
CA VAL A 251 21.06 -14.23 -2.93
C VAL A 251 20.05 -13.37 -2.17
N THR A 252 19.37 -13.89 -1.13
CA THR A 252 18.32 -13.15 -0.41
C THR A 252 18.85 -11.90 0.28
N LYS A 253 20.09 -11.88 0.75
CA LYS A 253 20.73 -10.66 1.28
C LYS A 253 20.87 -9.58 0.21
N GLU A 254 21.28 -9.98 -0.99
CA GLU A 254 21.42 -9.06 -2.11
C GLU A 254 20.03 -8.58 -2.59
N LEU A 255 19.02 -9.47 -2.60
CA LEU A 255 17.65 -9.07 -2.93
C LEU A 255 17.12 -8.03 -1.94
N TYR A 256 17.36 -8.23 -0.63
CA TYR A 256 16.96 -7.25 0.38
C TYR A 256 17.68 -5.91 0.19
N ARG A 257 18.99 -5.92 -0.08
CA ARG A 257 19.79 -4.71 -0.32
C ARG A 257 19.30 -3.96 -1.55
N ALA A 258 19.08 -4.68 -2.64
CA ALA A 258 18.69 -4.08 -3.93
C ALA A 258 17.20 -3.68 -4.00
N LEU A 259 16.34 -4.22 -3.11
CA LEU A 259 14.94 -3.83 -3.03
C LEU A 259 14.81 -2.46 -2.37
N LYS A 260 14.03 -1.55 -2.97
CA LYS A 260 13.69 -0.25 -2.38
C LYS A 260 12.90 -0.40 -1.07
N PRO A 261 12.95 0.58 -0.16
CA PRO A 261 12.05 0.63 1.00
C PRO A 261 10.58 0.57 0.57
N ASP A 262 9.75 0.01 1.44
CA ASP A 262 8.30 -0.14 1.23
C ASP A 262 7.94 -0.90 -0.07
N ARG A 263 8.65 -2.01 -0.33
CA ARG A 263 8.49 -2.86 -1.51
C ARG A 263 8.37 -4.33 -1.14
N HIS A 264 8.01 -5.13 -2.13
CA HIS A 264 7.61 -6.51 -1.97
C HIS A 264 8.50 -7.49 -2.72
N MET A 265 8.62 -8.68 -2.17
CA MET A 265 9.15 -9.86 -2.85
C MET A 265 8.16 -11.02 -2.70
N ILE A 266 7.94 -11.76 -3.79
CA ILE A 266 7.26 -13.05 -3.78
C ILE A 266 8.30 -14.11 -4.13
N ILE A 267 8.46 -15.10 -3.27
CA ILE A 267 9.40 -16.20 -3.49
C ILE A 267 8.70 -17.54 -3.35
N ALA A 268 8.66 -18.30 -4.42
CA ALA A 268 8.10 -19.64 -4.41
C ALA A 268 9.00 -20.61 -3.63
N PHE A 269 8.42 -21.64 -3.03
CA PHE A 269 9.15 -22.60 -2.24
C PHE A 269 8.46 -23.96 -2.13
N SER A 270 9.23 -24.99 -1.70
CA SER A 270 8.66 -26.26 -1.27
C SER A 270 8.31 -26.22 0.21
N MET A 271 7.14 -26.76 0.60
CA MET A 271 6.72 -26.87 2.00
C MET A 271 7.75 -27.57 2.90
N THR A 272 8.60 -28.43 2.36
CA THR A 272 9.71 -29.07 3.10
C THR A 272 10.72 -28.04 3.62
N HIS A 273 10.81 -26.88 3.01
CA HIS A 273 11.75 -25.81 3.36
C HIS A 273 11.09 -24.62 4.07
N TYR A 274 9.80 -24.69 4.38
CA TYR A 274 9.05 -23.58 4.98
C TYR A 274 9.79 -22.90 6.13
N ILE A 275 10.16 -23.66 7.17
CA ILE A 275 10.78 -23.12 8.40
C ILE A 275 12.16 -22.52 8.07
N LYS A 276 13.01 -23.28 7.36
CA LYS A 276 14.38 -22.86 7.07
C LYS A 276 14.43 -21.63 6.16
N LEU A 277 13.61 -21.63 5.10
CA LEU A 277 13.58 -20.50 4.16
C LEU A 277 12.97 -19.25 4.81
N LYS A 278 11.90 -19.41 5.61
CA LYS A 278 11.31 -18.29 6.35
C LYS A 278 12.36 -17.63 7.25
N GLN A 279 13.08 -18.41 8.06
CA GLN A 279 14.13 -17.90 8.93
C GLN A 279 15.24 -17.19 8.13
N LEU A 280 15.67 -17.77 7.02
CA LEU A 280 16.70 -17.21 6.16
C LEU A 280 16.29 -15.84 5.56
N LEU A 281 15.02 -15.71 5.20
CA LEU A 281 14.45 -14.44 4.68
C LEU A 281 14.36 -13.39 5.79
N GLU A 282 13.95 -13.78 7.00
CA GLU A 282 13.89 -12.90 8.16
C GLU A 282 15.31 -12.47 8.60
N ASP A 283 16.29 -13.36 8.58
CA ASP A 283 17.70 -13.05 8.83
C ASP A 283 18.30 -12.08 7.80
N ALA A 284 17.77 -12.09 6.57
CA ALA A 284 18.15 -11.12 5.53
C ALA A 284 17.52 -9.74 5.75
N GLY A 285 16.50 -9.63 6.62
CA GLY A 285 15.83 -8.38 6.98
C GLY A 285 14.38 -8.25 6.48
N PHE A 286 13.86 -9.23 5.74
CA PHE A 286 12.47 -9.20 5.29
C PHE A 286 11.48 -9.44 6.42
N HIS A 287 10.36 -8.73 6.39
CA HIS A 287 9.16 -9.20 7.08
C HIS A 287 8.47 -10.24 6.19
N VAL A 288 8.30 -11.46 6.68
CA VAL A 288 7.71 -12.59 5.95
C VAL A 288 6.31 -12.86 6.48
N ASP A 289 5.29 -12.79 5.63
CA ASP A 289 3.95 -13.18 6.04
C ASP A 289 3.95 -14.70 6.36
N PRO A 290 3.49 -15.11 7.56
CA PRO A 290 3.47 -16.51 7.94
C PRO A 290 2.44 -17.33 7.14
N THR A 291 1.47 -16.65 6.50
CA THR A 291 0.46 -17.30 5.67
C THR A 291 0.89 -17.24 4.22
N PRO A 292 1.26 -18.37 3.59
CA PRO A 292 1.76 -18.35 2.22
C PRO A 292 0.68 -17.97 1.21
N LEU A 293 1.13 -17.40 0.10
CA LEU A 293 0.35 -17.37 -1.13
C LEU A 293 0.25 -18.80 -1.69
N ILE A 294 -0.90 -19.17 -2.19
CA ILE A 294 -1.17 -20.51 -2.70
C ILE A 294 -1.55 -20.42 -4.18
N TRP A 295 -0.79 -21.06 -5.04
CA TRP A 295 -1.24 -21.38 -6.38
C TRP A 295 -1.96 -22.72 -6.37
N ASN A 296 -3.29 -22.71 -6.46
CA ASN A 296 -4.14 -23.90 -6.64
C ASN A 296 -4.18 -24.30 -8.12
N LYS A 297 -3.71 -25.51 -8.42
CA LYS A 297 -3.60 -26.07 -9.78
C LYS A 297 -4.87 -26.76 -10.28
N GLU A 298 -5.94 -26.76 -9.49
CA GLU A 298 -7.22 -27.48 -9.68
C GLU A 298 -7.10 -29.01 -9.69
N SER A 299 -5.95 -29.58 -9.97
CA SER A 299 -5.73 -31.03 -9.99
C SER A 299 -4.35 -31.39 -9.48
N GLY A 300 -4.22 -32.56 -8.89
CA GLY A 300 -2.94 -33.10 -8.43
C GLY A 300 -1.90 -33.21 -9.54
N SER A 301 -0.64 -32.95 -9.20
CA SER A 301 0.47 -32.96 -10.16
C SER A 301 0.97 -34.36 -10.51
N THR A 302 0.75 -35.33 -9.64
CA THR A 302 1.29 -36.68 -9.78
C THR A 302 0.16 -37.67 -9.60
N PRO A 303 0.00 -38.67 -10.52
CA PRO A 303 -0.91 -39.76 -10.28
C PRO A 303 -0.54 -40.50 -8.99
N SER A 304 -1.53 -40.71 -8.11
CA SER A 304 -1.37 -41.47 -6.89
C SER A 304 -1.98 -42.85 -7.06
N ASN A 305 -1.25 -43.87 -6.61
CA ASN A 305 -1.80 -45.26 -6.55
C ASN A 305 -2.56 -45.47 -5.21
N GLY A 306 -2.85 -44.40 -4.47
CA GLY A 306 -3.48 -44.47 -3.15
C GLY A 306 -2.51 -44.31 -1.97
N ASP A 307 -1.22 -44.21 -2.22
CA ASP A 307 -0.18 -44.14 -1.17
C ASP A 307 0.00 -42.74 -0.59
N PHE A 308 -0.46 -41.70 -1.29
CA PHE A 308 -0.37 -40.30 -0.87
C PHE A 308 -1.44 -39.41 -1.54
N PHE A 309 -1.71 -38.26 -0.96
CA PHE A 309 -2.54 -37.22 -1.59
C PHE A 309 -1.73 -36.47 -2.66
N PRO A 310 -2.20 -36.43 -3.94
CA PRO A 310 -1.54 -35.66 -4.99
C PRO A 310 -1.48 -34.16 -4.65
N TYR A 311 -0.32 -33.54 -4.84
CA TYR A 311 -0.13 -32.13 -4.54
C TYR A 311 -0.82 -31.24 -5.58
N ALA A 312 -1.92 -30.61 -5.17
CA ALA A 312 -2.74 -29.76 -6.04
C ALA A 312 -2.38 -28.26 -5.93
N TYR A 313 -1.38 -27.89 -5.14
CA TYR A 313 -0.97 -26.50 -4.95
C TYR A 313 0.55 -26.33 -4.88
N GLU A 314 0.99 -25.09 -5.08
CA GLU A 314 2.36 -24.63 -4.78
C GLU A 314 2.30 -23.36 -3.95
N PRO A 315 3.12 -23.27 -2.87
CA PRO A 315 3.18 -22.11 -2.01
C PRO A 315 4.25 -21.11 -2.46
N ALA A 316 4.04 -19.84 -2.08
CA ALA A 316 5.05 -18.80 -2.15
C ALA A 316 4.98 -17.92 -0.90
N PHE A 317 6.12 -17.44 -0.40
CA PHE A 317 6.14 -16.40 0.62
C PHE A 317 5.90 -15.04 0.00
N TRP A 318 5.12 -14.24 0.68
CA TRP A 318 5.05 -12.81 0.49
C TRP A 318 5.94 -12.13 1.53
N CYS A 319 6.96 -11.43 1.05
CA CYS A 319 7.98 -10.77 1.86
C CYS A 319 7.94 -9.27 1.62
N MET A 320 8.25 -8.48 2.65
CA MET A 320 8.22 -7.03 2.61
C MET A 320 9.51 -6.44 3.17
N LYS A 321 10.00 -5.36 2.54
CA LYS A 321 10.97 -4.41 3.12
C LYS A 321 10.20 -3.14 3.48
N GLY A 322 9.91 -2.93 4.77
CA GLY A 322 9.06 -1.80 5.21
C GLY A 322 7.55 -2.10 5.13
N ARG A 323 6.73 -1.08 4.85
CA ARG A 323 5.26 -1.15 4.84
C ARG A 323 4.69 -0.49 3.59
N ARG A 324 4.22 -1.28 2.66
CA ARG A 324 3.39 -0.84 1.54
C ARG A 324 2.16 -1.74 1.43
N GLY A 325 0.99 -1.17 1.18
CA GLY A 325 -0.20 -1.95 0.82
C GLY A 325 -0.06 -2.57 -0.58
N LEU A 326 -0.76 -3.68 -0.81
CA LEU A 326 -0.91 -4.27 -2.13
C LEU A 326 -1.77 -3.37 -3.03
N ASN A 327 -1.53 -3.44 -4.33
CA ASN A 327 -2.30 -2.70 -5.34
C ASN A 327 -3.66 -3.36 -5.66
N SER A 328 -3.92 -4.53 -5.10
CA SER A 328 -5.16 -5.29 -5.33
C SER A 328 -5.73 -5.84 -4.02
N THR A 329 -7.03 -6.16 -4.04
CA THR A 329 -7.75 -6.84 -2.94
C THR A 329 -7.82 -8.35 -3.16
N ALA A 330 -6.89 -8.93 -3.92
CA ALA A 330 -6.85 -10.37 -4.19
C ALA A 330 -6.61 -11.16 -2.90
N CYS A 331 -7.22 -12.36 -2.85
CA CYS A 331 -6.95 -13.32 -1.79
C CYS A 331 -5.55 -13.91 -1.93
N ASN A 332 -5.06 -14.55 -0.86
CA ASN A 332 -3.78 -15.28 -0.89
C ASN A 332 -3.84 -16.60 -1.68
N MET A 333 -4.98 -16.96 -2.27
CA MET A 333 -5.14 -18.15 -3.10
C MET A 333 -5.49 -17.75 -4.53
N PHE A 334 -4.69 -18.24 -5.50
CA PHE A 334 -4.92 -18.08 -6.94
C PHE A 334 -5.19 -19.43 -7.54
N THR A 335 -6.31 -19.55 -8.27
CA THR A 335 -6.70 -20.78 -8.95
C THR A 335 -6.53 -20.60 -10.43
N CYS A 336 -5.60 -21.34 -11.04
CA CYS A 336 -5.41 -21.40 -12.48
C CYS A 336 -4.71 -22.71 -12.87
N LYS A 337 -5.01 -23.20 -14.08
CA LYS A 337 -4.45 -24.45 -14.58
C LYS A 337 -2.97 -24.32 -14.91
N ARG A 338 -2.26 -25.43 -14.81
CA ARG A 338 -0.86 -25.52 -15.27
C ARG A 338 -0.77 -25.29 -16.76
N VAL A 339 0.37 -24.75 -17.20
CA VAL A 339 0.69 -24.68 -18.64
C VAL A 339 0.73 -26.10 -19.19
N PRO A 340 -0.02 -26.40 -20.29
CA PRO A 340 0.06 -27.70 -20.93
C PRO A 340 1.48 -28.01 -21.43
N VAL A 341 1.94 -29.26 -21.29
CA VAL A 341 3.31 -29.70 -21.62
C VAL A 341 3.76 -29.26 -23.02
N LYS A 342 2.87 -29.36 -24.01
CA LYS A 342 3.14 -28.98 -25.40
C LYS A 342 3.35 -27.47 -25.63
N HIS A 343 3.04 -26.63 -24.66
CA HIS A 343 3.16 -25.16 -24.72
C HIS A 343 4.19 -24.60 -23.77
N LYS A 344 4.92 -25.47 -23.05
CA LYS A 344 5.92 -25.04 -22.11
C LYS A 344 7.25 -24.71 -22.78
N TYR A 345 7.83 -23.60 -22.38
CA TYR A 345 9.23 -23.26 -22.66
C TYR A 345 10.19 -23.92 -21.65
N HIS A 346 9.70 -24.20 -20.43
CA HIS A 346 10.49 -24.84 -19.37
C HIS A 346 9.61 -25.86 -18.60
N PRO A 347 10.15 -27.00 -18.16
CA PRO A 347 9.37 -28.05 -17.45
C PRO A 347 8.59 -27.54 -16.24
N LEU A 348 9.16 -26.62 -15.47
CA LEU A 348 8.58 -26.04 -14.25
C LEU A 348 7.91 -24.68 -14.50
N GLU A 349 7.52 -24.39 -15.73
CA GLU A 349 6.92 -23.11 -16.10
C GLU A 349 5.63 -22.80 -15.34
N ARG A 350 5.54 -21.60 -14.79
CA ARG A 350 4.34 -21.06 -14.13
C ARG A 350 3.38 -20.41 -15.13
N PRO A 351 2.05 -20.51 -14.89
CA PRO A 351 1.07 -19.85 -15.75
C PRO A 351 1.22 -18.34 -15.78
N GLN A 352 1.04 -17.74 -16.95
CA GLN A 352 1.11 -16.27 -17.08
C GLN A 352 0.01 -15.56 -16.26
N GLU A 353 -1.19 -16.14 -16.16
CA GLU A 353 -2.28 -15.61 -15.34
C GLU A 353 -1.85 -15.39 -13.86
N LEU A 354 -1.13 -16.36 -13.29
CA LEU A 354 -0.61 -16.28 -11.92
C LEU A 354 0.43 -15.16 -11.79
N LEU A 355 1.41 -15.14 -12.71
CA LEU A 355 2.52 -14.17 -12.63
C LEU A 355 2.04 -12.75 -12.88
N VAL A 356 1.13 -12.55 -13.84
CA VAL A 356 0.50 -11.24 -14.08
C VAL A 356 -0.24 -10.77 -12.85
N ALA A 357 -1.03 -11.64 -12.20
CA ALA A 357 -1.75 -11.28 -10.97
C ALA A 357 -0.78 -10.89 -9.83
N TRP A 358 0.31 -11.62 -9.66
CA TRP A 358 1.33 -11.29 -8.66
C TRP A 358 2.07 -9.97 -8.99
N VAL A 359 2.49 -9.78 -10.24
CA VAL A 359 3.15 -8.55 -10.70
C VAL A 359 2.23 -7.33 -10.46
N GLU A 360 0.96 -7.44 -10.84
CA GLU A 360 -0.02 -6.35 -10.66
C GLU A 360 -0.32 -6.05 -9.19
N ALA A 361 -0.31 -7.08 -8.33
CA ALA A 361 -0.55 -6.91 -6.90
C ALA A 361 0.57 -6.14 -6.19
N VAL A 362 1.83 -6.33 -6.61
CA VAL A 362 2.99 -5.77 -5.89
C VAL A 362 3.65 -4.59 -6.59
N SER A 363 3.26 -4.26 -7.81
CA SER A 363 3.92 -3.21 -8.60
C SER A 363 2.99 -2.40 -9.48
N PHE A 364 3.46 -1.23 -9.93
CA PHE A 364 2.82 -0.40 -10.94
C PHE A 364 3.56 -0.47 -12.29
N PRO A 365 2.87 -0.23 -13.42
CA PRO A 365 3.54 -0.10 -14.72
C PRO A 365 4.65 0.96 -14.70
N GLY A 366 5.79 0.61 -15.31
CA GLY A 366 7.01 1.42 -15.30
C GLY A 366 7.93 1.15 -14.11
N GLU A 367 7.51 0.33 -13.12
CA GLU A 367 8.39 -0.12 -12.04
C GLU A 367 9.27 -1.29 -12.50
N LYS A 368 10.43 -1.46 -11.85
CA LYS A 368 11.47 -2.43 -12.21
C LYS A 368 11.40 -3.66 -11.31
N GLY A 369 11.17 -4.82 -11.91
CA GLY A 369 11.21 -6.11 -11.24
C GLY A 369 12.49 -6.90 -11.49
N GLY A 370 12.71 -7.93 -10.67
CA GLY A 370 13.85 -8.83 -10.83
C GLY A 370 13.50 -10.29 -10.55
N ASP A 371 14.19 -11.20 -11.27
CA ASP A 371 14.19 -12.64 -11.01
C ASP A 371 15.62 -13.18 -11.17
N PRO A 372 16.27 -13.58 -10.07
CA PRO A 372 17.61 -14.16 -10.12
C PRO A 372 17.65 -15.63 -10.59
N PHE A 373 16.49 -16.25 -10.83
CA PHE A 373 16.37 -17.65 -11.25
C PHE A 373 15.40 -17.77 -12.43
N GLY A 374 15.80 -17.24 -13.57
CA GLY A 374 14.94 -16.97 -14.72
C GLY A 374 14.20 -18.15 -15.34
N GLY A 375 14.78 -19.35 -15.28
CA GLY A 375 14.20 -20.56 -15.86
C GLY A 375 13.78 -20.39 -17.33
N GLY A 376 12.48 -20.47 -17.62
CA GLY A 376 11.93 -20.25 -18.97
C GLY A 376 11.49 -18.82 -19.28
N GLY A 377 11.80 -17.84 -18.43
CA GLY A 377 11.48 -16.42 -18.66
C GLY A 377 10.01 -16.05 -18.43
N SER A 378 9.29 -16.81 -17.63
CA SER A 378 7.85 -16.56 -17.41
C SER A 378 7.59 -15.21 -16.75
N LEU A 379 8.43 -14.78 -15.80
CA LEU A 379 8.30 -13.44 -15.18
C LEU A 379 8.58 -12.33 -16.19
N MET A 380 9.58 -12.50 -17.07
CA MET A 380 9.87 -11.52 -18.12
C MET A 380 8.63 -11.22 -18.96
N GLU A 381 7.92 -12.27 -19.43
CA GLU A 381 6.71 -12.10 -20.23
C GLU A 381 5.62 -11.37 -19.43
N ALA A 382 5.41 -11.72 -18.15
CA ALA A 382 4.44 -11.05 -17.28
C ALA A 382 4.80 -9.56 -17.08
N CYS A 383 6.07 -9.23 -16.88
CA CYS A 383 6.53 -7.85 -16.75
C CYS A 383 6.29 -7.05 -18.04
N ILE A 384 6.71 -7.57 -19.19
CA ILE A 384 6.57 -6.88 -20.47
C ILE A 384 5.09 -6.66 -20.82
N THR A 385 4.24 -7.68 -20.69
CA THR A 385 2.83 -7.58 -21.03
C THR A 385 2.07 -6.62 -20.12
N THR A 386 2.57 -6.38 -18.92
CA THR A 386 1.99 -5.46 -17.94
C THR A 386 2.72 -4.10 -17.88
N GLY A 387 3.72 -3.87 -18.75
CA GLY A 387 4.46 -2.59 -18.84
C GLY A 387 5.43 -2.35 -17.70
N ARG A 388 6.02 -3.42 -17.13
CA ARG A 388 7.08 -3.35 -16.12
C ARG A 388 8.44 -3.60 -16.74
N GLU A 389 9.48 -2.93 -16.24
CA GLU A 389 10.85 -3.29 -16.54
C GLU A 389 11.24 -4.55 -15.78
N CYS A 390 12.12 -5.38 -16.34
CA CYS A 390 12.63 -6.53 -15.61
C CYS A 390 14.10 -6.85 -15.89
N VAL A 391 14.74 -7.43 -14.87
CA VAL A 391 16.07 -8.01 -14.93
C VAL A 391 15.97 -9.49 -14.60
N ILE A 392 16.46 -10.34 -15.49
CA ILE A 392 16.42 -11.79 -15.35
C ILE A 392 17.84 -12.32 -15.36
N ILE A 393 18.19 -13.14 -14.37
CA ILE A 393 19.46 -13.88 -14.35
C ILE A 393 19.15 -15.37 -14.57
N GLU A 394 19.88 -16.01 -15.46
CA GLU A 394 19.81 -17.44 -15.72
C GLU A 394 21.22 -18.01 -15.84
N LYS A 395 21.48 -19.11 -15.13
CA LYS A 395 22.78 -19.74 -15.09
C LYS A 395 22.99 -20.74 -16.24
N ASP A 396 21.94 -21.43 -16.61
CA ASP A 396 21.95 -22.43 -17.69
C ASP A 396 21.86 -21.76 -19.06
N GLU A 397 22.80 -22.06 -19.94
CA GLU A 397 22.91 -21.45 -21.28
C GLU A 397 21.71 -21.82 -22.19
N ALA A 398 21.16 -23.04 -22.06
CA ALA A 398 20.01 -23.47 -22.85
C ALA A 398 18.73 -22.73 -22.40
N ASN A 399 18.53 -22.58 -21.10
CA ASN A 399 17.43 -21.79 -20.53
C ASN A 399 17.58 -20.31 -20.91
N TYR A 400 18.79 -19.73 -20.79
CA TYR A 400 19.07 -18.37 -21.23
C TYR A 400 18.67 -18.17 -22.71
N SER A 401 19.10 -19.07 -23.61
CA SER A 401 18.74 -19.02 -25.03
C SER A 401 17.22 -19.11 -25.24
N THR A 402 16.54 -19.90 -24.41
CA THR A 402 15.07 -20.02 -24.41
C THR A 402 14.41 -18.69 -24.01
N ILE A 403 14.93 -18.01 -22.98
CA ILE A 403 14.41 -16.69 -22.53
C ILE A 403 14.57 -15.67 -23.67
N VAL A 404 15.74 -15.61 -24.29
CA VAL A 404 16.01 -14.68 -25.42
C VAL A 404 15.04 -14.94 -26.58
N SER A 405 14.87 -16.21 -26.98
CA SER A 405 13.94 -16.59 -28.05
C SER A 405 12.50 -16.21 -27.72
N ARG A 406 12.05 -16.48 -26.50
CA ARG A 406 10.73 -16.09 -25.99
C ARG A 406 10.51 -14.58 -26.03
N TYR A 407 11.53 -13.80 -25.70
CA TYR A 407 11.48 -12.33 -25.78
C TYR A 407 11.28 -11.85 -27.23
N GLU A 408 12.02 -12.40 -28.19
CA GLU A 408 11.89 -12.02 -29.59
C GLU A 408 10.50 -12.39 -30.17
N GLU A 409 9.97 -13.56 -29.82
CA GLU A 409 8.60 -13.94 -30.18
C GLU A 409 7.56 -13.00 -29.59
N LEU A 410 7.71 -12.63 -28.30
CA LEU A 410 6.80 -11.72 -27.63
C LEU A 410 6.82 -10.33 -28.28
N LYS A 411 8.02 -9.82 -28.59
CA LYS A 411 8.22 -8.54 -29.26
C LYS A 411 7.51 -8.50 -30.62
N LYS A 412 7.64 -9.60 -31.40
CA LYS A 412 6.94 -9.74 -32.69
C LYS A 412 5.42 -9.70 -32.51
N LYS A 413 4.87 -10.49 -31.60
CA LYS A 413 3.42 -10.51 -31.29
C LYS A 413 2.89 -9.15 -30.85
N MET A 414 3.68 -8.41 -30.06
CA MET A 414 3.28 -7.07 -29.62
C MET A 414 3.32 -6.05 -30.76
N ALA A 415 4.27 -6.16 -31.69
CA ALA A 415 4.33 -5.30 -32.86
C ALA A 415 3.13 -5.55 -33.81
N GLU A 416 2.79 -6.80 -34.05
CA GLU A 416 1.61 -7.18 -34.84
C GLU A 416 0.32 -6.62 -34.24
N LYS A 417 0.13 -6.79 -32.93
CA LYS A 417 -1.05 -6.26 -32.21
C LYS A 417 -1.13 -4.72 -32.22
N LYS A 418 0.02 -4.01 -32.20
CA LYS A 418 0.06 -2.55 -32.34
C LYS A 418 -0.30 -2.08 -33.76
N ALA A 419 0.04 -2.86 -34.79
CA ALA A 419 -0.31 -2.57 -36.18
C ALA A 419 -1.84 -2.67 -36.37
N GLU A 420 -2.44 -3.78 -35.89
CA GLU A 420 -3.89 -4.01 -35.97
C GLU A 420 -4.71 -2.89 -35.29
N VAL A 421 -4.24 -2.36 -34.15
CA VAL A 421 -4.95 -1.28 -33.41
C VAL A 421 -4.82 0.08 -34.11
N LYS A 422 -3.83 0.27 -35.01
CA LYS A 422 -3.68 1.51 -35.78
C LYS A 422 -4.52 1.56 -37.05
N GLU A 423 -5.03 0.40 -37.50
CA GLU A 423 -5.86 0.28 -38.70
C GLU A 423 -7.36 0.37 -38.39
N VAL A 424 -7.75 0.48 -37.13
CA VAL A 424 -9.12 0.70 -36.63
C VAL A 424 -9.26 2.14 -36.12
#